data_ad2e0c163c5074ad3fa65b418de767f9
#
_entry.id   ad2e0c163c5074ad3fa65b418de767f9
#
_cell.length_a   1.000
_cell.length_b   1.000
_cell.length_c   1.000
_cell.angle_alpha   90.00
_cell.angle_beta   90.00
_cell.angle_gamma   90.00
#
_symmetry.space_group_name_H-M   'P 1'
#
loop_
_entity.id
_entity.type
_entity.pdbx_description
1 polymer ?
#
loop_
_entity_poly.entity_id
_entity_poly.type
_entity_poly.pdbx_seq_one_letter_code
_entity_poly.pdbx_strand_id
1 'polypeptide(L)'
;ALLHLREFGLDTRHIIKGGDRLGTYYFESAASMRNSVVVYDRNNSSFYSLKHGDIDWKPIFDDAKIFHCSGITCAMSKDALDTTFDALELAEKMGVEITCDINYRKNLWHYPGADAKTTLHKLMEYSSFIFGDQNEWEVGSSLTHIPFEAMDSSYKIDDDAYIAYFKALQKQFPRCKRMLIALRNQIASSHHPLTGVLSSEGKLYKTKIYDINPVIDPMGCDDAFVAAFIHARMKWSDDDQRCLDFAIAGSAIKNTIIGDQSLANEDEIIEVMNQ
;
A
#
# COMPACT_ATOMS: atom_id res chain seq x y z
N ALA A 1 -3.05 14.16 -16.80
CA ALA A 1 -3.40 13.05 -15.88
C ALA A 1 -4.41 12.08 -16.52
N LEU A 2 -5.67 12.47 -16.85
CA LEU A 2 -6.68 11.54 -17.36
C LEU A 2 -6.30 10.79 -18.65
N LEU A 3 -5.67 11.46 -19.62
CA LEU A 3 -5.19 10.80 -20.85
C LEU A 3 -4.16 9.72 -20.51
N HIS A 4 -3.23 10.04 -19.64
CA HIS A 4 -2.20 9.10 -19.19
C HIS A 4 -2.78 7.87 -18.51
N LEU A 5 -3.77 8.04 -17.62
CA LEU A 5 -4.45 6.89 -16.99
C LEU A 5 -5.15 6.00 -18.05
N ARG A 6 -5.76 6.60 -19.06
CA ARG A 6 -6.42 5.87 -20.15
C ARG A 6 -5.45 5.11 -21.05
N GLU A 7 -4.22 5.60 -21.22
CA GLU A 7 -3.16 4.90 -21.97
C GLU A 7 -2.84 3.54 -21.35
N PHE A 8 -3.02 3.39 -20.01
CA PHE A 8 -2.91 2.14 -19.29
C PHE A 8 -4.23 1.35 -19.16
N GLY A 9 -5.27 1.73 -19.89
CA GLY A 9 -6.55 1.03 -19.90
C GLY A 9 -7.41 1.26 -18.65
N LEU A 10 -7.09 2.25 -17.81
CA LEU A 10 -7.89 2.56 -16.64
C LEU A 10 -9.21 3.24 -17.01
N ASP A 11 -10.30 2.77 -16.43
CA ASP A 11 -11.59 3.43 -16.54
C ASP A 11 -11.59 4.72 -15.70
N THR A 12 -11.79 5.84 -16.36
CA THR A 12 -11.74 7.17 -15.74
C THR A 12 -13.13 7.82 -15.57
N ARG A 13 -14.22 7.08 -15.80
CA ARG A 13 -15.58 7.63 -15.76
C ARG A 13 -15.96 8.19 -14.39
N HIS A 14 -15.40 7.62 -13.31
CA HIS A 14 -15.67 8.03 -11.94
C HIS A 14 -14.63 9.02 -11.38
N ILE A 15 -13.68 9.50 -12.19
CA ILE A 15 -12.74 10.54 -11.76
C ILE A 15 -13.43 11.89 -11.82
N ILE A 16 -13.69 12.46 -10.65
CA ILE A 16 -14.31 13.76 -10.49
C ILE A 16 -13.28 14.85 -10.75
N LYS A 17 -13.66 15.85 -11.53
CA LYS A 17 -12.85 17.03 -11.81
C LYS A 17 -13.29 18.17 -10.90
N GLY A 18 -12.35 18.83 -10.26
CA GLY A 18 -12.64 19.97 -9.38
C GLY A 18 -11.37 20.72 -9.01
N GLY A 19 -11.54 21.84 -8.31
CA GLY A 19 -10.44 22.70 -7.86
C GLY A 19 -9.63 23.32 -9.01
N ASP A 20 -8.57 24.03 -8.64
CA ASP A 20 -7.82 24.89 -9.58
C ASP A 20 -6.57 24.19 -10.15
N ARG A 21 -6.00 23.22 -9.46
CA ARG A 21 -4.77 22.55 -9.88
C ARG A 21 -4.62 21.12 -9.32
N LEU A 22 -3.79 20.32 -9.96
CA LEU A 22 -3.33 19.05 -9.38
C LEU A 22 -2.31 19.31 -8.27
N GLY A 23 -2.33 18.48 -7.24
CA GLY A 23 -1.24 18.38 -6.30
C GLY A 23 -0.01 17.77 -6.97
N THR A 24 1.17 18.24 -6.58
CA THR A 24 2.45 17.76 -7.10
C THR A 24 3.37 17.39 -5.95
N TYR A 25 4.41 16.64 -6.26
CA TYR A 25 5.56 16.48 -5.41
C TYR A 25 6.84 16.55 -6.25
N TYR A 26 7.92 16.87 -5.59
CA TYR A 26 9.26 16.91 -6.18
C TYR A 26 10.10 15.87 -5.48
N PHE A 27 10.70 15.00 -6.26
CA PHE A 27 11.55 13.94 -5.75
C PHE A 27 13.01 14.21 -6.12
N GLU A 28 13.85 14.38 -5.10
CA GLU A 28 15.28 14.40 -5.24
C GLU A 28 15.82 12.98 -5.02
N SER A 29 16.38 12.39 -6.08
CA SER A 29 16.86 11.01 -6.04
C SER A 29 18.01 10.84 -5.07
N ALA A 30 18.00 9.74 -4.36
CA ALA A 30 19.08 9.30 -3.50
C ALA A 30 20.33 8.91 -4.28
N ALA A 31 21.50 8.99 -3.63
CA ALA A 31 22.74 8.49 -4.21
C ALA A 31 23.70 8.07 -3.09
N SER A 32 24.05 6.80 -3.02
CA SER A 32 25.00 6.26 -2.04
C SER A 32 24.62 6.63 -0.59
N MET A 33 25.37 7.51 0.07
CA MET A 33 25.14 7.97 1.45
C MET A 33 24.12 9.12 1.55
N ARG A 34 23.73 9.73 0.44
CA ARG A 34 22.77 10.84 0.41
C ARG A 34 21.36 10.30 0.25
N ASN A 35 20.51 10.52 1.25
CA ASN A 35 19.11 10.10 1.22
C ASN A 35 18.30 10.86 0.17
N SER A 36 17.24 10.23 -0.31
CA SER A 36 16.22 10.91 -1.12
C SER A 36 15.45 11.94 -0.29
N VAL A 37 14.94 12.95 -0.97
CA VAL A 37 14.07 13.97 -0.38
C VAL A 37 12.80 14.08 -1.21
N VAL A 38 11.66 14.09 -0.54
CA VAL A 38 10.36 14.35 -1.16
C VAL A 38 9.79 15.66 -0.63
N VAL A 39 9.51 16.60 -1.53
CA VAL A 39 8.86 17.86 -1.21
C VAL A 39 7.45 17.85 -1.79
N TYR A 40 6.44 17.92 -0.93
CA TYR A 40 5.05 17.93 -1.34
C TYR A 40 4.55 19.36 -1.58
N ASP A 41 3.95 19.60 -2.75
CA ASP A 41 3.20 20.80 -3.10
C ASP A 41 1.74 20.42 -3.36
N ARG A 42 0.97 20.20 -2.30
CA ARG A 42 -0.42 19.74 -2.33
C ARG A 42 -1.42 20.79 -1.88
N ASN A 43 -0.99 21.86 -1.24
CA ASN A 43 -1.87 22.91 -0.76
C ASN A 43 -2.68 23.51 -1.91
N ASN A 44 -3.97 23.79 -1.68
CA ASN A 44 -4.90 24.30 -2.68
C ASN A 44 -5.02 23.45 -3.95
N SER A 45 -4.68 22.16 -3.87
CA SER A 45 -4.93 21.23 -4.97
C SER A 45 -6.40 20.82 -5.02
N SER A 46 -6.80 20.28 -6.17
CA SER A 46 -8.17 19.77 -6.39
C SER A 46 -8.58 18.74 -5.34
N PHE A 47 -7.64 17.88 -4.91
CA PHE A 47 -7.90 16.88 -3.87
C PHE A 47 -8.11 17.51 -2.49
N TYR A 48 -7.35 18.57 -2.15
CA TYR A 48 -7.54 19.31 -0.89
C TYR A 48 -8.85 20.10 -0.86
N SER A 49 -9.42 20.43 -2.02
CA SER A 49 -10.70 21.12 -2.13
C SER A 49 -11.91 20.19 -2.06
N LEU A 50 -11.70 18.86 -2.05
CA LEU A 50 -12.78 17.87 -1.89
C LEU A 50 -13.61 18.17 -0.66
N LYS A 51 -14.93 18.12 -0.83
CA LYS A 51 -15.88 18.25 0.26
C LYS A 51 -16.58 16.94 0.53
N HIS A 52 -16.90 16.71 1.79
CA HIS A 52 -17.73 15.60 2.20
C HIS A 52 -19.07 15.66 1.45
N GLY A 53 -19.43 14.57 0.79
CA GLY A 53 -20.63 14.48 -0.05
C GLY A 53 -20.43 14.82 -1.55
N ASP A 54 -19.23 15.21 -1.98
CA ASP A 54 -18.95 15.46 -3.40
C ASP A 54 -18.98 14.19 -4.26
N ILE A 55 -18.84 13.02 -3.64
CA ILE A 55 -18.75 11.72 -4.33
C ILE A 55 -20.03 10.93 -4.07
N ASP A 56 -20.76 10.58 -5.14
CA ASP A 56 -21.81 9.58 -5.10
C ASP A 56 -21.19 8.18 -5.28
N TRP A 57 -21.01 7.48 -4.18
CA TRP A 57 -20.36 6.17 -4.16
C TRP A 57 -21.22 5.04 -4.73
N LYS A 58 -22.56 5.19 -4.70
CA LYS A 58 -23.46 4.11 -5.09
C LYS A 58 -23.23 3.62 -6.53
N PRO A 59 -23.24 4.48 -7.57
CA PRO A 59 -22.97 4.03 -8.93
C PRO A 59 -21.53 3.53 -9.15
N ILE A 60 -20.58 3.91 -8.27
CA ILE A 60 -19.21 3.44 -8.32
C ILE A 60 -19.12 1.98 -7.84
N PHE A 61 -19.94 1.62 -6.86
CA PHE A 61 -19.91 0.28 -6.24
C PHE A 61 -20.90 -0.72 -6.88
N ASP A 62 -21.77 -0.29 -7.79
CA ASP A 62 -22.80 -1.19 -8.38
C ASP A 62 -22.19 -2.41 -9.10
N ASP A 63 -20.99 -2.29 -9.68
CA ASP A 63 -20.26 -3.37 -10.36
C ASP A 63 -18.87 -3.64 -9.76
N ALA A 64 -18.50 -2.95 -8.69
CA ALA A 64 -17.21 -3.11 -8.04
C ALA A 64 -17.12 -4.43 -7.25
N LYS A 65 -16.02 -5.14 -7.41
CA LYS A 65 -15.69 -6.35 -6.61
C LYS A 65 -14.82 -6.02 -5.43
N ILE A 66 -13.87 -5.10 -5.60
CA ILE A 66 -12.90 -4.68 -4.62
C ILE A 66 -12.89 -3.16 -4.56
N PHE A 67 -12.95 -2.62 -3.36
CA PHE A 67 -12.66 -1.23 -3.06
C PHE A 67 -11.32 -1.16 -2.34
N HIS A 68 -10.31 -0.58 -3.00
CA HIS A 68 -9.02 -0.32 -2.37
C HIS A 68 -8.96 1.11 -1.88
N CYS A 69 -8.60 1.29 -0.62
CA CYS A 69 -8.40 2.61 -0.01
C CYS A 69 -7.00 2.74 0.61
N SER A 70 -6.60 3.96 0.87
CA SER A 70 -5.30 4.26 1.47
C SER A 70 -5.43 5.24 2.62
N GLY A 71 -4.70 5.00 3.70
CA GLY A 71 -4.67 5.86 4.87
C GLY A 71 -4.17 7.28 4.59
N ILE A 72 -3.38 7.47 3.54
CA ILE A 72 -2.96 8.82 3.11
C ILE A 72 -4.15 9.72 2.78
N THR A 73 -5.25 9.16 2.24
CA THR A 73 -6.48 9.92 1.95
C THR A 73 -7.05 10.54 3.21
N CYS A 74 -7.13 9.76 4.28
CA CYS A 74 -7.63 10.23 5.59
C CYS A 74 -6.73 11.28 6.23
N ALA A 75 -5.45 11.32 5.88
CA ALA A 75 -4.48 12.27 6.41
C ALA A 75 -4.60 13.67 5.80
N MET A 76 -5.28 13.82 4.66
CA MET A 76 -5.30 15.06 3.88
C MET A 76 -6.19 16.13 4.48
N SER A 77 -7.42 15.78 4.88
CA SER A 77 -8.39 16.72 5.46
C SER A 77 -9.51 15.96 6.17
N LYS A 78 -10.30 16.68 6.99
CA LYS A 78 -11.50 16.13 7.62
C LYS A 78 -12.54 15.70 6.59
N ASP A 79 -12.75 16.49 5.53
CA ASP A 79 -13.67 16.14 4.44
C ASP A 79 -13.24 14.86 3.72
N ALA A 80 -11.94 14.68 3.46
CA ALA A 80 -11.40 13.46 2.84
C ALA A 80 -11.53 12.24 3.77
N LEU A 81 -11.32 12.43 5.07
CA LEU A 81 -11.57 11.40 6.09
C LEU A 81 -13.03 10.94 6.05
N ASP A 82 -13.98 11.87 6.16
CA ASP A 82 -15.41 11.57 6.20
C ASP A 82 -15.86 10.89 4.89
N THR A 83 -15.41 11.41 3.75
CA THR A 83 -15.67 10.81 2.42
C THR A 83 -15.16 9.37 2.33
N THR A 84 -14.00 9.07 2.92
CA THR A 84 -13.44 7.71 2.93
C THR A 84 -14.30 6.78 3.78
N PHE A 85 -14.74 7.22 4.96
CA PHE A 85 -15.58 6.38 5.83
C PHE A 85 -16.99 6.15 5.26
N ASP A 86 -17.58 7.14 4.59
CA ASP A 86 -18.84 6.93 3.84
C ASP A 86 -18.68 5.84 2.76
N ALA A 87 -17.54 5.86 2.05
CA ALA A 87 -17.25 4.82 1.06
C ALA A 87 -17.11 3.44 1.71
N LEU A 88 -16.40 3.33 2.84
CA LEU A 88 -16.22 2.07 3.56
C LEU A 88 -17.56 1.50 4.04
N GLU A 89 -18.39 2.34 4.66
CA GLU A 89 -19.71 1.94 5.16
C GLU A 89 -20.62 1.47 4.02
N LEU A 90 -20.61 2.15 2.88
CA LEU A 90 -21.41 1.76 1.73
C LEU A 90 -20.86 0.51 1.06
N ALA A 91 -19.54 0.40 0.87
CA ALA A 91 -18.91 -0.79 0.32
C ALA A 91 -19.24 -2.04 1.16
N GLU A 92 -19.19 -1.93 2.48
CA GLU A 92 -19.61 -3.00 3.39
C GLU A 92 -21.07 -3.39 3.19
N LYS A 93 -21.99 -2.41 3.15
CA LYS A 93 -23.44 -2.64 2.93
C LYS A 93 -23.73 -3.29 1.58
N MET A 94 -22.94 -3.00 0.56
CA MET A 94 -23.09 -3.54 -0.80
C MET A 94 -22.33 -4.86 -1.01
N GLY A 95 -21.55 -5.31 0.00
CA GLY A 95 -20.77 -6.55 -0.08
C GLY A 95 -19.53 -6.46 -0.98
N VAL A 96 -19.05 -5.25 -1.23
CA VAL A 96 -17.79 -5.00 -1.93
C VAL A 96 -16.63 -5.35 -1.00
N GLU A 97 -15.65 -6.11 -1.47
CA GLU A 97 -14.47 -6.46 -0.66
C GLU A 97 -13.60 -5.23 -0.44
N ILE A 98 -13.26 -4.95 0.82
CA ILE A 98 -12.49 -3.76 1.19
C ILE A 98 -11.03 -4.17 1.42
N THR A 99 -10.12 -3.47 0.78
CA THR A 99 -8.67 -3.61 0.98
C THR A 99 -8.05 -2.27 1.34
N CYS A 100 -7.03 -2.27 2.19
CA CYS A 100 -6.44 -1.06 2.73
C CYS A 100 -4.91 -1.12 2.67
N ASP A 101 -4.29 -0.07 2.14
CA ASP A 101 -2.91 0.27 2.42
C ASP A 101 -2.87 1.24 3.60
N ILE A 102 -2.18 0.88 4.69
CA ILE A 102 -2.11 1.71 5.91
C ILE A 102 -1.53 3.08 5.58
N ASN A 103 -0.48 3.12 4.78
CA ASN A 103 0.11 4.32 4.16
C ASN A 103 0.19 5.52 5.11
N TYR A 104 0.78 5.32 6.29
CA TYR A 104 0.93 6.35 7.30
C TYR A 104 1.93 7.42 6.87
N ARG A 105 1.48 8.54 6.40
CA ARG A 105 2.33 9.69 6.06
C ARG A 105 2.38 10.66 7.22
N LYS A 106 3.33 10.47 8.16
CA LYS A 106 3.49 11.24 9.41
C LYS A 106 3.29 12.75 9.24
N ASN A 107 3.73 13.30 8.12
CA ASN A 107 3.77 14.74 7.87
C ASN A 107 2.48 15.29 7.23
N LEU A 108 1.36 14.57 7.23
CA LEU A 108 0.11 15.03 6.60
C LEU A 108 -1.05 15.29 7.57
N TRP A 109 -1.01 14.79 8.78
CA TRP A 109 -2.10 14.84 9.78
C TRP A 109 -2.18 16.21 10.47
N HIS A 110 -2.41 17.29 9.72
CA HIS A 110 -2.35 18.66 10.25
C HIS A 110 -3.72 19.35 10.39
N TYR A 111 -4.82 18.75 9.97
CA TYR A 111 -6.14 19.34 10.14
C TYR A 111 -6.61 19.24 11.61
N PRO A 112 -7.47 20.17 12.10
CA PRO A 112 -7.95 20.14 13.47
C PRO A 112 -8.64 18.84 13.83
N GLY A 113 -8.22 18.21 14.92
CA GLY A 113 -8.77 16.93 15.38
C GLY A 113 -8.23 15.70 14.67
N ALA A 114 -7.18 15.82 13.83
CA ALA A 114 -6.54 14.69 13.20
C ALA A 114 -5.90 13.76 14.25
N ASP A 115 -6.25 12.48 14.19
CA ASP A 115 -5.69 11.41 15.00
C ASP A 115 -5.36 10.22 14.10
N ALA A 116 -4.11 10.13 13.70
CA ALA A 116 -3.63 9.10 12.77
C ALA A 116 -3.86 7.69 13.32
N LYS A 117 -3.53 7.47 14.59
CA LYS A 117 -3.61 6.15 15.22
C LYS A 117 -5.03 5.63 15.24
N THR A 118 -5.96 6.41 15.79
CA THR A 118 -7.38 6.02 15.86
C THR A 118 -7.99 5.87 14.47
N THR A 119 -7.64 6.76 13.54
CA THR A 119 -8.16 6.71 12.17
C THR A 119 -7.67 5.48 11.43
N LEU A 120 -6.38 5.21 11.44
CA LEU A 120 -5.80 4.05 10.75
C LEU A 120 -6.30 2.74 11.37
N HIS A 121 -6.38 2.66 12.69
CA HIS A 121 -6.98 1.49 13.35
C HIS A 121 -8.40 1.21 12.84
N LYS A 122 -9.24 2.24 12.83
CA LYS A 122 -10.63 2.13 12.34
C LYS A 122 -10.69 1.77 10.85
N LEU A 123 -9.80 2.31 10.01
CA LEU A 123 -9.69 1.95 8.59
C LEU A 123 -9.37 0.45 8.43
N MET A 124 -8.44 -0.05 9.23
CA MET A 124 -8.03 -1.45 9.22
C MET A 124 -9.17 -2.39 9.67
N GLU A 125 -10.03 -1.97 10.60
CA GLU A 125 -11.19 -2.75 11.06
C GLU A 125 -12.19 -3.06 9.93
N TYR A 126 -12.32 -2.18 8.94
CA TYR A 126 -13.18 -2.40 7.77
C TYR A 126 -12.59 -3.38 6.75
N SER A 127 -11.28 -3.59 6.79
CA SER A 127 -10.53 -4.18 5.67
C SER A 127 -10.39 -5.69 5.80
N SER A 128 -10.63 -6.40 4.70
CA SER A 128 -10.37 -7.84 4.59
C SER A 128 -8.94 -8.16 4.21
N PHE A 129 -8.25 -7.25 3.50
CA PHE A 129 -6.82 -7.31 3.21
C PHE A 129 -6.17 -6.01 3.66
N ILE A 130 -5.09 -6.12 4.40
CA ILE A 130 -4.35 -4.96 4.92
C ILE A 130 -2.91 -5.06 4.48
N PHE A 131 -2.42 -4.00 3.88
CA PHE A 131 -1.04 -3.82 3.42
C PHE A 131 -0.35 -2.73 4.23
N GLY A 132 0.95 -2.86 4.42
CA GLY A 132 1.77 -1.82 5.04
C GLY A 132 3.19 -2.30 5.30
N ASP A 133 4.08 -1.36 5.62
CA ASP A 133 5.37 -1.68 6.17
C ASP A 133 5.30 -1.92 7.69
N GLN A 134 6.42 -2.31 8.30
CA GLN A 134 6.50 -2.61 9.72
C GLN A 134 6.06 -1.43 10.61
N ASN A 135 6.50 -0.21 10.29
CA ASN A 135 6.19 0.98 11.10
C ASN A 135 4.71 1.38 10.96
N GLU A 136 4.14 1.21 9.79
CA GLU A 136 2.74 1.49 9.52
C GLU A 136 1.83 0.56 10.32
N TRP A 137 2.16 -0.74 10.35
CA TRP A 137 1.46 -1.71 11.19
C TRP A 137 1.56 -1.37 12.68
N GLU A 138 2.72 -0.89 13.15
CA GLU A 138 2.88 -0.45 14.54
C GLU A 138 1.97 0.74 14.85
N VAL A 139 1.89 1.74 13.98
CA VAL A 139 1.01 2.90 14.17
C VAL A 139 -0.45 2.49 14.23
N GLY A 140 -0.91 1.67 13.28
CA GLY A 140 -2.32 1.27 13.19
C GLY A 140 -2.76 0.29 14.28
N SER A 141 -1.89 -0.63 14.70
CA SER A 141 -2.21 -1.66 15.71
C SER A 141 -1.73 -1.33 17.13
N SER A 142 -0.74 -0.45 17.27
CA SER A 142 -0.02 -0.19 18.54
C SER A 142 0.75 -1.41 19.08
N LEU A 143 1.01 -2.39 18.23
CA LEU A 143 1.91 -3.49 18.55
C LEU A 143 3.28 -3.19 17.99
N THR A 144 4.30 -3.30 18.81
CA THR A 144 5.69 -3.10 18.38
C THR A 144 6.02 -4.09 17.27
N HIS A 145 6.53 -3.58 16.15
CA HIS A 145 6.90 -4.39 15.01
C HIS A 145 8.14 -5.25 15.28
N ILE A 146 8.31 -6.29 14.48
CA ILE A 146 9.49 -7.14 14.49
C ILE A 146 10.54 -6.48 13.58
N PRO A 147 11.75 -6.18 14.07
CA PRO A 147 12.81 -5.59 13.25
C PRO A 147 13.21 -6.50 12.07
N PHE A 148 13.44 -5.90 10.92
CA PHE A 148 14.00 -6.58 9.76
C PHE A 148 15.33 -5.94 9.37
N GLU A 149 16.43 -6.66 9.65
CA GLU A 149 17.80 -6.16 9.55
C GLU A 149 18.64 -6.96 8.53
N ALA A 150 17.98 -7.45 7.48
CA ALA A 150 18.67 -8.19 6.44
C ALA A 150 19.75 -7.34 5.76
N MET A 151 20.97 -7.87 5.70
CA MET A 151 22.08 -7.26 4.96
C MET A 151 22.22 -7.84 3.55
N ASP A 152 21.66 -9.01 3.32
CA ASP A 152 21.64 -9.72 2.05
C ASP A 152 20.55 -10.82 2.06
N SER A 153 20.52 -11.65 1.04
CA SER A 153 19.55 -12.73 0.88
C SER A 153 19.73 -13.92 1.85
N SER A 154 20.80 -13.96 2.64
CA SER A 154 21.06 -15.05 3.60
C SER A 154 20.30 -14.88 4.92
N TYR A 155 19.74 -13.71 5.19
CA TYR A 155 18.99 -13.41 6.41
C TYR A 155 17.82 -14.38 6.60
N LYS A 156 17.57 -14.75 7.86
CA LYS A 156 16.48 -15.67 8.22
C LYS A 156 15.42 -14.94 9.01
N ILE A 157 14.21 -14.97 8.47
CA ILE A 157 13.01 -14.46 9.16
C ILE A 157 12.70 -15.40 10.32
N ASP A 158 12.40 -14.83 11.49
CA ASP A 158 11.92 -15.56 12.67
C ASP A 158 10.43 -15.88 12.50
N ASP A 159 10.14 -17.08 12.03
CA ASP A 159 8.78 -17.54 11.76
C ASP A 159 7.91 -17.54 13.02
N ASP A 160 8.43 -17.97 14.17
CA ASP A 160 7.67 -18.04 15.41
C ASP A 160 7.28 -16.64 15.90
N ALA A 161 8.20 -15.67 15.78
CA ALA A 161 7.92 -14.28 16.12
C ALA A 161 6.82 -13.70 15.24
N TYR A 162 6.88 -13.91 13.89
CA TYR A 162 5.83 -13.43 12.99
C TYR A 162 4.49 -14.13 13.19
N ILE A 163 4.47 -15.44 13.44
CA ILE A 163 3.22 -16.17 13.78
C ILE A 163 2.58 -15.58 15.04
N ALA A 164 3.37 -15.32 16.09
CA ALA A 164 2.87 -14.71 17.32
C ALA A 164 2.36 -13.29 17.09
N TYR A 165 3.08 -12.49 16.30
CA TYR A 165 2.70 -11.13 15.95
C TYR A 165 1.38 -11.09 15.16
N PHE A 166 1.26 -11.88 14.09
CA PHE A 166 0.02 -11.95 13.32
C PHE A 166 -1.16 -12.48 14.14
N LYS A 167 -0.93 -13.41 15.07
CA LYS A 167 -1.97 -13.87 15.98
C LYS A 167 -2.46 -12.75 16.92
N ALA A 168 -1.59 -11.85 17.33
CA ALA A 168 -1.97 -10.66 18.11
C ALA A 168 -2.74 -9.65 17.26
N LEU A 169 -2.31 -9.41 16.01
CA LEU A 169 -3.02 -8.57 15.06
C LEU A 169 -4.42 -9.11 14.72
N GLN A 170 -4.55 -10.44 14.51
CA GLN A 170 -5.84 -11.06 14.19
C GLN A 170 -6.89 -10.86 15.28
N LYS A 171 -6.47 -10.75 16.55
CA LYS A 171 -7.39 -10.45 17.66
C LYS A 171 -7.94 -9.03 17.58
N GLN A 172 -7.15 -8.07 17.06
CA GLN A 172 -7.58 -6.69 16.88
C GLN A 172 -8.42 -6.52 15.61
N PHE A 173 -8.06 -7.25 14.55
CA PHE A 173 -8.69 -7.17 13.22
C PHE A 173 -9.32 -8.50 12.81
N PRO A 174 -10.38 -8.96 13.50
CA PRO A 174 -10.94 -10.31 13.28
C PRO A 174 -11.54 -10.50 11.88
N ARG A 175 -11.90 -9.42 11.19
CA ARG A 175 -12.43 -9.45 9.81
C ARG A 175 -11.34 -9.56 8.75
N CYS A 176 -10.11 -9.24 9.11
CA CYS A 176 -9.00 -9.28 8.18
C CYS A 176 -8.65 -10.73 7.84
N LYS A 177 -8.75 -11.07 6.57
CA LYS A 177 -8.43 -12.41 6.04
C LYS A 177 -6.95 -12.53 5.69
N ARG A 178 -6.34 -11.42 5.25
CA ARG A 178 -4.94 -11.37 4.81
C ARG A 178 -4.24 -10.14 5.34
N MET A 179 -3.17 -10.36 6.06
CA MET A 179 -2.31 -9.33 6.63
C MET A 179 -0.96 -9.40 5.95
N LEU A 180 -0.57 -8.35 5.24
CA LEU A 180 0.63 -8.31 4.41
C LEU A 180 1.59 -7.25 4.94
N ILE A 181 2.84 -7.64 5.12
CA ILE A 181 3.92 -6.74 5.53
C ILE A 181 5.04 -6.81 4.50
N ALA A 182 5.31 -5.68 3.85
CA ALA A 182 6.53 -5.52 3.08
C ALA A 182 7.69 -5.23 4.04
N LEU A 183 8.73 -6.04 3.97
CA LEU A 183 9.91 -5.96 4.81
C LEU A 183 11.08 -5.45 3.99
N ARG A 184 11.56 -4.26 4.33
CA ARG A 184 12.68 -3.63 3.64
C ARG A 184 13.69 -3.11 4.64
N ASN A 185 14.96 -3.49 4.47
CA ASN A 185 16.07 -2.80 5.09
C ASN A 185 16.74 -1.86 4.09
N GLN A 186 17.16 -0.70 4.53
CA GLN A 186 17.89 0.27 3.74
C GLN A 186 19.34 0.32 4.19
N ILE A 187 20.19 -0.52 3.59
CA ILE A 187 21.62 -0.56 3.89
C ILE A 187 22.30 0.71 3.40
N ALA A 188 21.92 1.15 2.21
CA ALA A 188 22.29 2.43 1.62
C ALA A 188 21.10 2.93 0.78
N SER A 189 21.13 4.18 0.36
CA SER A 189 20.07 4.75 -0.47
C SER A 189 19.83 4.00 -1.80
N SER A 190 20.83 3.26 -2.26
CA SER A 190 20.78 2.45 -3.48
C SER A 190 20.88 0.94 -3.22
N HIS A 191 20.74 0.48 -1.97
CA HIS A 191 20.85 -0.94 -1.63
C HIS A 191 19.77 -1.33 -0.61
N HIS A 192 18.76 -2.08 -1.07
CA HIS A 192 17.60 -2.47 -0.28
C HIS A 192 17.34 -3.97 -0.37
N PRO A 193 17.64 -4.78 0.64
CA PRO A 193 17.04 -6.09 0.80
C PRO A 193 15.53 -5.96 1.02
N LEU A 194 14.75 -6.67 0.21
CA LEU A 194 13.30 -6.63 0.20
C LEU A 194 12.71 -8.04 0.26
N THR A 195 11.72 -8.25 1.10
CA THR A 195 10.92 -9.49 1.16
C THR A 195 9.50 -9.16 1.65
N GLY A 196 8.65 -10.16 1.74
CA GLY A 196 7.32 -10.00 2.29
C GLY A 196 6.90 -11.18 3.15
N VAL A 197 6.04 -10.88 4.11
CA VAL A 197 5.34 -11.88 4.92
C VAL A 197 3.84 -11.65 4.82
N LEU A 198 3.10 -12.75 4.78
CA LEU A 198 1.64 -12.76 4.72
C LEU A 198 1.10 -13.73 5.77
N SER A 199 0.13 -13.27 6.54
CA SER A 199 -0.74 -14.15 7.32
C SER A 199 -2.07 -14.33 6.62
N SER A 200 -2.43 -15.57 6.33
CA SER A 200 -3.73 -15.95 5.78
C SER A 200 -4.23 -17.21 6.45
N GLU A 201 -5.45 -17.18 6.97
CA GLU A 201 -6.09 -18.32 7.66
C GLU A 201 -5.21 -18.95 8.76
N GLY A 202 -4.46 -18.11 9.48
CA GLY A 202 -3.55 -18.54 10.56
C GLY A 202 -2.24 -19.18 10.08
N LYS A 203 -1.98 -19.21 8.79
CA LYS A 203 -0.71 -19.66 8.20
C LYS A 203 0.18 -18.48 7.88
N LEU A 204 1.48 -18.65 8.06
CA LEU A 204 2.51 -17.72 7.65
C LEU A 204 3.05 -18.13 6.27
N TYR A 205 3.08 -17.15 5.36
CA TYR A 205 3.76 -17.24 4.06
C TYR A 205 4.87 -16.20 4.03
N LYS A 206 5.97 -16.50 3.35
CA LYS A 206 7.09 -15.59 3.18
C LYS A 206 7.76 -15.80 1.83
N THR A 207 8.35 -14.75 1.28
CA THR A 207 9.09 -14.83 0.02
C THR A 207 10.59 -15.01 0.26
N LYS A 208 11.34 -15.28 -0.81
CA LYS A 208 12.78 -15.08 -0.81
C LYS A 208 13.09 -13.59 -0.58
N ILE A 209 14.32 -13.28 -0.19
CA ILE A 209 14.81 -11.93 -0.08
C ILE A 209 15.42 -11.52 -1.42
N TYR A 210 14.91 -10.44 -1.98
CA TYR A 210 15.51 -9.77 -3.14
C TYR A 210 16.56 -8.79 -2.63
N ASP A 211 17.82 -9.01 -2.97
CA ASP A 211 18.92 -8.12 -2.64
C ASP A 211 19.10 -7.09 -3.77
N ILE A 212 18.35 -5.99 -3.66
CA ILE A 212 18.25 -5.00 -4.75
C ILE A 212 19.43 -4.03 -4.65
N ASN A 213 20.38 -4.16 -5.56
CA ASN A 213 21.58 -3.31 -5.65
C ASN A 213 22.09 -3.21 -7.10
N PRO A 214 22.00 -2.03 -7.77
CA PRO A 214 21.47 -0.78 -7.22
C PRO A 214 19.96 -0.63 -7.30
N VAL A 215 19.37 0.04 -6.32
CA VAL A 215 18.05 0.65 -6.44
C VAL A 215 18.17 1.88 -7.35
N ILE A 216 17.37 1.94 -8.40
CA ILE A 216 17.36 3.06 -9.35
C ILE A 216 16.35 4.11 -8.90
N ASP A 217 15.10 3.70 -8.59
CA ASP A 217 14.06 4.58 -8.10
C ASP A 217 13.07 3.81 -7.22
N PRO A 218 13.02 4.09 -5.89
CA PRO A 218 12.13 3.39 -4.97
C PRO A 218 10.70 3.96 -4.95
N MET A 219 10.41 5.04 -5.69
CA MET A 219 9.07 5.63 -5.69
C MET A 219 8.05 4.66 -6.30
N GLY A 220 6.91 4.47 -5.63
CA GLY A 220 5.84 3.58 -6.07
C GLY A 220 6.11 2.08 -5.89
N CYS A 221 7.18 1.68 -5.20
CA CYS A 221 7.44 0.25 -4.96
C CYS A 221 6.39 -0.39 -4.02
N ASP A 222 5.86 0.38 -3.07
CA ASP A 222 4.80 -0.08 -2.16
C ASP A 222 3.46 -0.17 -2.91
N ASP A 223 3.16 0.82 -3.78
CA ASP A 223 1.98 0.78 -4.67
C ASP A 223 2.05 -0.42 -5.64
N ALA A 224 3.24 -0.72 -6.18
CA ALA A 224 3.47 -1.88 -7.03
C ALA A 224 3.25 -3.21 -6.27
N PHE A 225 3.67 -3.30 -5.01
CA PHE A 225 3.40 -4.45 -4.14
C PHE A 225 1.90 -4.69 -3.98
N VAL A 226 1.16 -3.65 -3.62
CA VAL A 226 -0.29 -3.72 -3.42
C VAL A 226 -1.01 -4.09 -4.71
N ALA A 227 -0.70 -3.40 -5.81
CA ALA A 227 -1.33 -3.63 -7.11
C ALA A 227 -1.07 -5.06 -7.62
N ALA A 228 0.18 -5.52 -7.52
CA ALA A 228 0.56 -6.86 -7.93
C ALA A 228 -0.13 -7.95 -7.08
N PHE A 229 -0.28 -7.74 -5.76
CA PHE A 229 -1.01 -8.69 -4.91
C PHE A 229 -2.49 -8.75 -5.28
N ILE A 230 -3.16 -7.63 -5.47
CA ILE A 230 -4.58 -7.58 -5.85
C ILE A 230 -4.77 -8.26 -7.21
N HIS A 231 -3.91 -7.98 -8.19
CA HIS A 231 -3.92 -8.64 -9.49
C HIS A 231 -3.74 -10.16 -9.37
N ALA A 232 -2.73 -10.59 -8.63
CA ALA A 232 -2.44 -12.01 -8.41
C ALA A 232 -3.62 -12.74 -7.74
N ARG A 233 -4.26 -12.12 -6.75
CA ARG A 233 -5.45 -12.65 -6.09
C ARG A 233 -6.64 -12.83 -7.04
N MET A 234 -6.82 -11.92 -7.98
CA MET A 234 -7.86 -12.06 -9.00
C MET A 234 -7.59 -13.22 -9.97
N LYS A 235 -6.32 -13.56 -10.16
CA LYS A 235 -5.87 -14.59 -11.12
C LYS A 235 -5.66 -15.97 -10.46
N TRP A 236 -5.06 -16.01 -9.26
CA TRP A 236 -4.69 -17.23 -8.53
C TRP A 236 -5.31 -17.24 -7.14
N SER A 237 -6.63 -17.22 -7.09
CA SER A 237 -7.42 -16.97 -5.87
C SER A 237 -7.09 -17.87 -4.68
N ASP A 238 -6.61 -19.07 -4.90
CA ASP A 238 -6.40 -20.08 -3.86
C ASP A 238 -4.91 -20.35 -3.54
N ASP A 239 -4.00 -19.58 -4.15
CA ASP A 239 -2.56 -19.72 -3.96
C ASP A 239 -1.96 -18.46 -3.33
N ASP A 240 -2.09 -18.34 -2.02
CA ASP A 240 -1.58 -17.20 -1.26
C ASP A 240 -0.05 -17.06 -1.33
N GLN A 241 0.70 -18.17 -1.41
CA GLN A 241 2.15 -18.12 -1.59
C GLN A 241 2.51 -17.48 -2.93
N ARG A 242 1.91 -17.96 -4.01
CA ARG A 242 2.16 -17.42 -5.35
C ARG A 242 1.75 -15.96 -5.47
N CYS A 243 0.64 -15.59 -4.86
CA CYS A 243 0.21 -14.18 -4.82
C CYS A 243 1.22 -13.29 -4.11
N LEU A 244 1.78 -13.75 -2.99
CA LEU A 244 2.81 -13.02 -2.25
C LEU A 244 4.12 -12.94 -3.04
N ASP A 245 4.57 -14.04 -3.64
CA ASP A 245 5.79 -14.10 -4.44
C ASP A 245 5.70 -13.14 -5.64
N PHE A 246 4.57 -13.12 -6.34
CA PHE A 246 4.31 -12.20 -7.44
C PHE A 246 4.30 -10.73 -6.97
N ALA A 247 3.68 -10.46 -5.83
CA ALA A 247 3.58 -9.11 -5.29
C ALA A 247 4.96 -8.52 -4.93
N ILE A 248 5.80 -9.30 -4.25
CA ILE A 248 7.15 -8.86 -3.89
C ILE A 248 8.06 -8.78 -5.13
N ALA A 249 7.92 -9.68 -6.10
CA ALA A 249 8.62 -9.56 -7.38
C ALA A 249 8.23 -8.28 -8.12
N GLY A 250 6.94 -7.90 -8.12
CA GLY A 250 6.44 -6.66 -8.69
C GLY A 250 7.02 -5.41 -7.99
N SER A 251 7.14 -5.45 -6.67
CA SER A 251 7.82 -4.39 -5.90
C SER A 251 9.33 -4.35 -6.19
N ALA A 252 9.97 -5.51 -6.29
CA ALA A 252 11.40 -5.60 -6.56
C ALA A 252 11.76 -5.03 -7.93
N ILE A 253 11.05 -5.42 -8.99
CA ILE A 253 11.28 -4.90 -10.35
C ILE A 253 11.01 -3.41 -10.44
N LYS A 254 10.00 -2.88 -9.70
CA LYS A 254 9.69 -1.45 -9.66
C LYS A 254 10.89 -0.62 -9.19
N ASN A 255 11.69 -1.11 -8.26
CA ASN A 255 12.90 -0.41 -7.79
C ASN A 255 13.94 -0.18 -8.90
N THR A 256 13.81 -0.83 -10.05
CA THR A 256 14.68 -0.68 -11.22
C THR A 256 14.12 0.24 -12.31
N ILE A 257 12.88 0.74 -12.14
CA ILE A 257 12.15 1.55 -13.12
C ILE A 257 12.05 2.99 -12.60
N ILE A 258 12.45 3.96 -13.42
CA ILE A 258 12.37 5.39 -13.10
C ILE A 258 10.90 5.85 -13.10
N GLY A 259 10.54 6.70 -12.14
CA GLY A 259 9.19 7.24 -11.96
C GLY A 259 8.39 6.43 -10.94
N ASP A 260 7.24 6.94 -10.53
CA ASP A 260 6.40 6.33 -9.50
C ASP A 260 5.46 5.23 -10.00
N GLN A 261 5.36 5.03 -11.31
CA GLN A 261 4.54 3.99 -11.90
C GLN A 261 5.32 2.72 -12.20
N SER A 262 4.75 1.57 -11.87
CA SER A 262 5.27 0.29 -12.35
C SER A 262 4.88 0.11 -13.81
N LEU A 263 5.88 0.04 -14.69
CA LEU A 263 5.71 -0.23 -16.12
C LEU A 263 5.96 -1.70 -16.47
N ALA A 264 6.27 -2.54 -15.46
CA ALA A 264 6.49 -3.96 -15.65
C ALA A 264 5.16 -4.66 -16.00
N ASN A 265 5.21 -5.51 -17.00
CA ASN A 265 4.10 -6.40 -17.34
C ASN A 265 4.15 -7.70 -16.50
N GLU A 266 3.10 -8.51 -16.62
CA GLU A 266 2.97 -9.75 -15.85
C GLU A 266 4.10 -10.74 -16.12
N ASP A 267 4.52 -10.91 -17.38
CA ASP A 267 5.56 -11.87 -17.76
C ASP A 267 6.93 -11.47 -17.17
N GLU A 268 7.26 -10.19 -17.18
CA GLU A 268 8.46 -9.64 -16.55
C GLU A 268 8.48 -9.88 -15.03
N ILE A 269 7.34 -9.70 -14.37
CA ILE A 269 7.21 -9.97 -12.93
C ILE A 269 7.37 -11.48 -12.65
N ILE A 270 6.77 -12.34 -13.46
CA ILE A 270 6.92 -13.82 -13.35
C ILE A 270 8.38 -14.24 -13.56
N GLU A 271 9.07 -13.62 -14.50
CA GLU A 271 10.50 -13.90 -14.73
C GLU A 271 11.33 -13.56 -13.48
N VAL A 272 11.12 -12.38 -12.88
CA VAL A 272 11.79 -11.99 -11.63
C VAL A 272 11.41 -12.88 -10.46
N MET A 273 10.15 -13.30 -10.38
CA MET A 273 9.66 -14.22 -9.34
C MET A 273 10.39 -15.57 -9.40
N ASN A 274 10.72 -16.06 -10.59
CA ASN A 274 11.33 -17.38 -10.82
C ASN A 274 12.86 -17.38 -10.75
N GLN A 275 13.53 -16.23 -10.69
CA GLN A 275 14.99 -16.11 -10.47
C GLN A 275 15.37 -16.56 -9.06
#